data_c5e10707ff889bffd1046e636fd0a15a
#
_entry.id   c5e10707ff889bffd1046e636fd0a15a
#
_cell.length_a   1.000
_cell.length_b   1.000
_cell.length_c   1.000
_cell.angle_alpha   90.00
_cell.angle_beta   90.00
_cell.angle_gamma   90.00
#
_symmetry.space_group_name_H-M   'P 1'
#
loop_
_entity.id
_entity.type
_entity.pdbx_description
1 polymer ?
#
loop_
_entity_poly.entity_id
_entity_poly.type
_entity_poly.pdbx_seq_one_letter_code
_entity_poly.pdbx_strand_id
1 'polypeptide(L)'
;TLGFSALMAVVSMAVGAPPMTYLIALIAAMVLGIFVLPRTANSSSGIGVIFLITGLLGFGLGSVLSIYLALPKGPQVIATAFAGTGIIFLGLSGYALTSKRDFSFMGGFLFAGMMVVVLAMLANIFLQMPALSLAVSSGIILLMSGFILFDTSRIVQGGETNYIMATYGLY
;
A
#
# COMPACT_ATOMS: atom_id res chain seq x y z
N THR A 1 -12.86 3.11 1.82
CA THR A 1 -11.98 2.01 1.32
C THR A 1 -11.19 1.37 2.44
N LEU A 2 -10.39 2.11 3.25
CA LEU A 2 -9.58 1.54 4.34
C LEU A 2 -10.41 0.76 5.37
N GLY A 3 -11.56 1.30 5.81
CA GLY A 3 -12.46 0.60 6.74
C GLY A 3 -13.02 -0.69 6.13
N PHE A 4 -13.38 -0.67 4.85
CA PHE A 4 -13.86 -1.85 4.14
C PHE A 4 -12.75 -2.91 3.97
N SER A 5 -11.54 -2.47 3.64
CA SER A 5 -10.36 -3.35 3.59
C SER A 5 -10.08 -4.01 4.94
N ALA A 6 -10.14 -3.25 6.03
CA ALA A 6 -9.97 -3.79 7.40
C ALA A 6 -11.05 -4.82 7.74
N LEU A 7 -12.32 -4.55 7.38
CA LEU A 7 -13.42 -5.49 7.57
C LEU A 7 -13.17 -6.79 6.80
N MET A 8 -12.75 -6.70 5.54
CA MET A 8 -12.44 -7.88 4.72
C MET A 8 -11.24 -8.67 5.26
N ALA A 9 -10.26 -8.00 5.88
CA ALA A 9 -9.16 -8.68 6.57
C ALA A 9 -9.66 -9.50 7.77
N VAL A 10 -10.58 -8.93 8.57
CA VAL A 10 -11.21 -9.66 9.69
C VAL A 10 -12.02 -10.86 9.19
N VAL A 11 -12.78 -10.70 8.10
CA VAL A 11 -13.52 -11.81 7.48
C VAL A 11 -12.57 -12.92 7.03
N SER A 12 -11.47 -12.57 6.38
CA SER A 12 -10.44 -13.53 5.94
C SER A 12 -9.85 -14.33 7.12
N MET A 13 -9.55 -13.66 8.23
CA MET A 13 -9.07 -14.30 9.44
C MET A 13 -10.13 -15.24 10.05
N ALA A 14 -11.40 -14.82 10.09
CA ALA A 14 -12.50 -15.61 10.62
C ALA A 14 -12.78 -16.91 9.81
N VAL A 15 -12.59 -16.82 8.49
CA VAL A 15 -12.76 -17.98 7.57
C VAL A 15 -11.52 -18.88 7.57
N GLY A 16 -10.40 -18.44 8.12
CA GLY A 16 -9.14 -19.19 8.09
C GLY A 16 -8.54 -19.30 6.69
N ALA A 17 -8.59 -18.22 5.92
CA ALA A 17 -8.10 -18.22 4.54
C ALA A 17 -6.61 -18.59 4.48
N PRO A 18 -6.20 -19.51 3.56
CA PRO A 18 -4.81 -19.95 3.47
C PRO A 18 -3.90 -18.82 2.96
N PRO A 19 -2.59 -18.84 3.27
CA PRO A 19 -1.64 -17.79 2.87
C PRO A 19 -1.57 -17.54 1.36
N MET A 20 -1.82 -18.55 0.53
CA MET A 20 -1.87 -18.43 -0.93
C MET A 20 -2.95 -17.44 -1.40
N THR A 21 -3.98 -17.22 -0.60
CA THR A 21 -5.05 -16.25 -0.89
C THR A 21 -4.49 -14.84 -1.06
N TYR A 22 -3.41 -14.49 -0.33
CA TYR A 22 -2.74 -13.20 -0.48
C TYR A 22 -2.20 -12.99 -1.89
N LEU A 23 -1.50 -13.96 -2.45
CA LEU A 23 -0.93 -13.85 -3.80
C LEU A 23 -2.03 -13.76 -4.86
N ILE A 24 -3.08 -14.57 -4.74
CA ILE A 24 -4.21 -14.54 -5.66
C ILE A 24 -4.93 -13.19 -5.59
N ALA A 25 -5.18 -12.70 -4.38
CA ALA A 25 -5.83 -11.40 -4.16
C ALA A 25 -4.97 -10.24 -4.69
N LEU A 26 -3.65 -10.30 -4.48
CA LEU A 26 -2.71 -9.31 -4.99
C LEU A 26 -2.69 -9.26 -6.52
N ILE A 27 -2.59 -10.42 -7.18
CA ILE A 27 -2.60 -10.50 -8.65
C ILE A 27 -3.94 -10.00 -9.20
N ALA A 28 -5.05 -10.43 -8.62
CA ALA A 28 -6.38 -9.98 -9.02
C ALA A 28 -6.56 -8.46 -8.85
N ALA A 29 -6.11 -7.91 -7.72
CA ALA A 29 -6.15 -6.47 -7.46
C ALA A 29 -5.27 -5.68 -8.45
N MET A 30 -4.07 -6.19 -8.77
CA MET A 30 -3.18 -5.57 -9.78
C MET A 30 -3.84 -5.56 -11.17
N VAL A 31 -4.42 -6.68 -11.60
CA VAL A 31 -5.12 -6.76 -12.89
C VAL A 31 -6.29 -5.78 -12.95
N LEU A 32 -7.10 -5.72 -11.89
CA LEU A 32 -8.21 -4.77 -11.80
C LEU A 32 -7.71 -3.32 -11.79
N GLY A 33 -6.65 -3.02 -11.04
CA GLY A 33 -6.08 -1.68 -10.95
C GLY A 33 -5.46 -1.18 -12.26
N ILE A 34 -4.79 -2.06 -13.00
CA ILE A 34 -4.10 -1.67 -14.25
C ILE A 34 -5.08 -1.62 -15.44
N PHE A 35 -5.98 -2.58 -15.56
CA PHE A 35 -6.80 -2.75 -16.77
C PHE A 35 -8.24 -2.27 -16.63
N VAL A 36 -8.84 -2.39 -15.45
CA VAL A 36 -10.27 -2.09 -15.26
C VAL A 36 -10.47 -0.70 -14.66
N LEU A 37 -9.72 -0.35 -13.64
CA LEU A 37 -9.90 0.91 -12.92
C LEU A 37 -9.74 2.14 -13.83
N PRO A 38 -8.72 2.27 -14.70
CA PRO A 38 -8.59 3.45 -15.57
C PRO A 38 -9.74 3.60 -16.54
N ARG A 39 -10.36 2.48 -16.96
CA ARG A 39 -11.51 2.48 -17.89
C ARG A 39 -12.81 2.86 -17.21
N THR A 40 -12.92 2.64 -15.91
CA THR A 40 -14.14 2.84 -15.12
C THR A 40 -14.07 4.05 -14.19
N ALA A 41 -12.90 4.67 -14.05
CA ALA A 41 -12.65 5.76 -13.12
C ALA A 41 -13.56 6.99 -13.32
N ASN A 42 -14.04 7.22 -14.54
CA ASN A 42 -14.94 8.32 -14.87
C ASN A 42 -16.45 7.92 -14.84
N SER A 43 -16.76 6.74 -14.32
CA SER A 43 -18.13 6.24 -14.22
C SER A 43 -18.45 5.79 -12.78
N SER A 44 -19.73 5.68 -12.45
CA SER A 44 -20.19 5.17 -11.15
C SER A 44 -19.70 3.76 -10.84
N SER A 45 -19.43 2.94 -11.87
CA SER A 45 -18.85 1.61 -11.71
C SER A 45 -17.42 1.62 -11.19
N GLY A 46 -16.67 2.72 -11.36
CA GLY A 46 -15.34 2.89 -10.80
C GLY A 46 -15.31 2.83 -9.26
N ILE A 47 -16.37 3.30 -8.60
CA ILE A 47 -16.52 3.17 -7.14
C ILE A 47 -16.60 1.69 -6.75
N GLY A 48 -17.39 0.89 -7.46
CA GLY A 48 -17.48 -0.54 -7.22
C GLY A 48 -16.14 -1.26 -7.44
N VAL A 49 -15.41 -0.87 -8.49
CA VAL A 49 -14.09 -1.46 -8.80
C VAL A 49 -13.07 -1.14 -7.72
N ILE A 50 -13.02 0.09 -7.19
CA ILE A 50 -12.08 0.42 -6.11
C ILE A 50 -12.42 -0.30 -4.81
N PHE A 51 -13.71 -0.48 -4.48
CA PHE A 51 -14.11 -1.30 -3.34
C PHE A 51 -13.75 -2.77 -3.55
N LEU A 52 -13.88 -3.29 -4.76
CA LEU A 52 -13.45 -4.65 -5.08
C LEU A 52 -11.94 -4.82 -4.91
N ILE A 53 -11.13 -3.90 -5.42
CA ILE A 53 -9.66 -3.92 -5.26
C ILE A 53 -9.28 -3.86 -3.78
N THR A 54 -9.81 -2.89 -3.04
CA THR A 54 -9.47 -2.71 -1.62
C THR A 54 -10.00 -3.86 -0.77
N GLY A 55 -11.13 -4.46 -1.14
CA GLY A 55 -11.68 -5.65 -0.51
C GLY A 55 -10.80 -6.89 -0.73
N LEU A 56 -10.34 -7.11 -1.96
CA LEU A 56 -9.43 -8.21 -2.30
C LEU A 56 -8.10 -8.07 -1.54
N LEU A 57 -7.51 -6.88 -1.55
CA LEU A 57 -6.25 -6.62 -0.83
C LEU A 57 -6.42 -6.79 0.68
N GLY A 58 -7.52 -6.30 1.24
CA GLY A 58 -7.85 -6.50 2.65
C GLY A 58 -8.03 -7.97 3.00
N PHE A 59 -8.81 -8.71 2.19
CA PHE A 59 -9.02 -10.14 2.37
C PHE A 59 -7.70 -10.93 2.29
N GLY A 60 -6.87 -10.62 1.28
CA GLY A 60 -5.53 -11.22 1.17
C GLY A 60 -4.65 -10.89 2.38
N LEU A 61 -4.64 -9.63 2.82
CA LEU A 61 -3.86 -9.20 3.99
C LEU A 61 -4.27 -9.95 5.27
N GLY A 62 -5.55 -10.24 5.46
CA GLY A 62 -6.05 -10.99 6.61
C GLY A 62 -5.42 -12.37 6.75
N SER A 63 -5.19 -13.07 5.63
CA SER A 63 -4.53 -14.39 5.63
C SER A 63 -3.06 -14.30 6.09
N VAL A 64 -2.37 -13.22 5.80
CA VAL A 64 -1.01 -12.96 6.28
C VAL A 64 -1.01 -12.54 7.74
N LEU A 65 -1.93 -11.65 8.14
CA LEU A 65 -2.04 -11.18 9.52
C LEU A 65 -2.33 -12.34 10.49
N SER A 66 -3.11 -13.35 10.08
CA SER A 66 -3.38 -14.53 10.91
C SER A 66 -2.11 -15.29 11.30
N ILE A 67 -1.12 -15.35 10.39
CA ILE A 67 0.19 -15.98 10.66
C ILE A 67 0.95 -15.15 11.69
N TYR A 68 0.99 -13.84 11.52
CA TYR A 68 1.69 -12.96 12.47
C TYR A 68 1.03 -12.96 13.85
N LEU A 69 -0.31 -13.01 13.93
CA LEU A 69 -1.03 -13.08 15.20
C LEU A 69 -0.72 -14.36 15.99
N ALA A 70 -0.35 -15.45 15.31
CA ALA A 70 0.08 -16.69 15.95
C ALA A 70 1.47 -16.60 16.61
N LEU A 71 2.27 -15.57 16.30
CA LEU A 71 3.59 -15.38 16.91
C LEU A 71 3.47 -14.77 18.32
N PRO A 72 4.40 -15.08 19.26
CA PRO A 72 4.32 -14.62 20.66
C PRO A 72 4.23 -13.10 20.83
N LYS A 73 4.79 -12.30 19.90
CA LYS A 73 4.72 -10.84 19.89
C LYS A 73 3.95 -10.28 18.68
N GLY A 74 3.21 -11.14 18.00
CA GLY A 74 2.51 -10.80 16.75
C GLY A 74 1.55 -9.61 16.88
N PRO A 75 0.64 -9.59 17.88
CA PRO A 75 -0.26 -8.45 18.07
C PRO A 75 0.45 -7.12 18.28
N GLN A 76 1.58 -7.13 19.02
CA GLN A 76 2.37 -5.92 19.26
C GLN A 76 3.05 -5.42 17.98
N VAL A 77 3.62 -6.32 17.19
CA VAL A 77 4.25 -5.99 15.91
C VAL A 77 3.23 -5.38 14.95
N ILE A 78 2.05 -5.99 14.83
CA ILE A 78 0.97 -5.50 13.99
C ILE A 78 0.50 -4.12 14.46
N ALA A 79 0.24 -3.95 15.77
CA ALA A 79 -0.20 -2.68 16.32
C ALA A 79 0.83 -1.57 16.09
N THR A 80 2.13 -1.86 16.29
CA THR A 80 3.22 -0.91 16.05
C THR A 80 3.32 -0.54 14.56
N ALA A 81 3.17 -1.51 13.65
CA ALA A 81 3.19 -1.26 12.21
C ALA A 81 2.02 -0.35 11.79
N PHE A 82 0.79 -0.64 12.25
CA PHE A 82 -0.37 0.20 11.95
C PHE A 82 -0.26 1.61 12.54
N ALA A 83 0.17 1.72 13.80
CA ALA A 83 0.39 3.02 14.44
C ALA A 83 1.46 3.84 13.71
N GLY A 84 2.60 3.22 13.38
CA GLY A 84 3.68 3.87 12.64
C GLY A 84 3.21 4.32 11.25
N THR A 85 2.52 3.47 10.51
CA THR A 85 1.95 3.81 9.20
C THR A 85 0.97 4.97 9.30
N GLY A 86 0.07 4.95 10.30
CA GLY A 86 -0.90 6.02 10.51
C GLY A 86 -0.22 7.36 10.83
N ILE A 87 0.80 7.37 11.68
CA ILE A 87 1.55 8.58 12.03
C ILE A 87 2.28 9.13 10.80
N ILE A 88 2.97 8.28 10.04
CA ILE A 88 3.67 8.68 8.82
C ILE A 88 2.68 9.24 7.80
N PHE A 89 1.58 8.53 7.55
CA PHE A 89 0.56 8.95 6.60
C PHE A 89 -0.05 10.32 6.97
N LEU A 90 -0.52 10.48 8.20
CA LEU A 90 -1.14 11.72 8.67
C LEU A 90 -0.12 12.87 8.70
N GLY A 91 1.11 12.61 9.15
CA GLY A 91 2.16 13.60 9.21
C GLY A 91 2.57 14.11 7.83
N LEU A 92 2.81 13.22 6.88
CA LEU A 92 3.24 13.58 5.52
C LEU A 92 2.10 14.18 4.70
N SER A 93 0.88 13.64 4.80
CA SER A 93 -0.29 14.21 4.15
C SER A 93 -0.61 15.59 4.72
N GLY A 94 -0.56 15.76 6.04
CA GLY A 94 -0.71 17.06 6.69
C GLY A 94 0.37 18.07 6.26
N TYR A 95 1.61 17.63 6.14
CA TYR A 95 2.69 18.46 5.62
C TYR A 95 2.46 18.87 4.16
N ALA A 96 2.07 17.94 3.28
CA ALA A 96 1.78 18.24 1.88
C ALA A 96 0.63 19.23 1.73
N LEU A 97 -0.43 19.07 2.54
CA LEU A 97 -1.59 19.98 2.55
C LEU A 97 -1.23 21.41 2.99
N THR A 98 -0.36 21.55 3.97
CA THR A 98 0.01 22.87 4.55
C THR A 98 1.11 23.54 3.77
N SER A 99 2.12 22.82 3.30
CA SER A 99 3.28 23.40 2.61
C SER A 99 2.95 23.87 1.20
N LYS A 100 1.94 23.27 0.54
CA LYS A 100 1.53 23.52 -0.84
C LYS A 100 2.71 23.49 -1.84
N ARG A 101 3.80 22.80 -1.47
CA ARG A 101 4.98 22.64 -2.32
C ARG A 101 4.72 21.57 -3.38
N ASP A 102 5.28 21.80 -4.55
CA ASP A 102 5.28 20.82 -5.63
C ASP A 102 6.39 19.79 -5.41
N PHE A 103 5.99 18.55 -5.20
CA PHE A 103 6.89 17.42 -5.06
C PHE A 103 6.96 16.55 -6.33
N SER A 104 6.45 17.04 -7.46
CA SER A 104 6.42 16.31 -8.74
C SER A 104 7.83 15.91 -9.21
N PHE A 105 8.85 16.69 -8.85
CA PHE A 105 10.25 16.37 -9.16
C PHE A 105 10.73 15.06 -8.51
N MET A 106 10.07 14.62 -7.43
CA MET A 106 10.44 13.39 -6.74
C MET A 106 10.07 12.12 -7.51
N GLY A 107 9.17 12.19 -8.49
CA GLY A 107 8.67 11.01 -9.21
C GLY A 107 9.80 10.16 -9.82
N GLY A 108 10.76 10.78 -10.47
CA GLY A 108 11.92 10.09 -11.03
C GLY A 108 12.82 9.46 -9.97
N PHE A 109 13.06 10.16 -8.87
CA PHE A 109 13.83 9.65 -7.73
C PHE A 109 13.14 8.47 -7.05
N LEU A 110 11.83 8.56 -6.82
CA LEU A 110 11.03 7.49 -6.23
C LEU A 110 11.01 6.25 -7.14
N PHE A 111 10.88 6.44 -8.46
CA PHE A 111 10.95 5.35 -9.41
C PHE A 111 12.32 4.66 -9.39
N ALA A 112 13.41 5.43 -9.42
CA ALA A 112 14.76 4.88 -9.33
C ALA A 112 14.98 4.13 -7.99
N GLY A 113 14.51 4.70 -6.89
CA GLY A 113 14.54 4.07 -5.57
C GLY A 113 13.77 2.75 -5.53
N MET A 114 12.59 2.70 -6.16
CA MET A 114 11.81 1.47 -6.28
C MET A 114 12.60 0.38 -7.02
N MET A 115 13.25 0.71 -8.14
CA MET A 115 14.08 -0.23 -8.87
C MET A 115 15.24 -0.77 -8.01
N VAL A 116 15.91 0.10 -7.25
CA VAL A 116 16.99 -0.30 -6.33
C VAL A 116 16.48 -1.27 -5.26
N VAL A 117 15.33 -0.95 -4.65
CA VAL A 117 14.74 -1.81 -3.61
C VAL A 117 14.32 -3.16 -4.18
N VAL A 118 13.72 -3.21 -5.37
CA VAL A 118 13.35 -4.47 -6.03
C VAL A 118 14.60 -5.33 -6.31
N LEU A 119 15.67 -4.72 -6.83
CA LEU A 119 16.93 -5.44 -7.06
C LEU A 119 17.54 -5.94 -5.74
N ALA A 120 17.50 -5.12 -4.68
CA ALA A 120 17.98 -5.52 -3.36
C ALA A 120 17.14 -6.65 -2.75
N MET A 121 15.81 -6.65 -2.95
CA MET A 121 14.94 -7.77 -2.55
C MET A 121 15.32 -9.06 -3.28
N LEU A 122 15.51 -9.00 -4.60
CA LEU A 122 15.92 -10.15 -5.39
C LEU A 122 17.30 -10.66 -4.93
N ALA A 123 18.26 -9.76 -4.72
CA ALA A 123 19.58 -10.12 -4.20
C ALA A 123 19.47 -10.79 -2.81
N ASN A 124 18.58 -10.30 -1.94
CA ASN A 124 18.43 -10.86 -0.60
C ASN A 124 17.86 -12.29 -0.59
N ILE A 125 17.10 -12.68 -1.61
CA ILE A 125 16.62 -14.07 -1.76
C ILE A 125 17.81 -15.04 -1.88
N PHE A 126 18.88 -14.61 -2.58
CA PHE A 126 20.08 -15.43 -2.77
C PHE A 126 21.06 -15.28 -1.60
N LEU A 127 21.25 -14.06 -1.10
CA LEU A 127 22.24 -13.75 -0.07
C LEU A 127 21.77 -14.10 1.34
N GLN A 128 20.46 -14.07 1.59
CA GLN A 128 19.81 -14.36 2.90
C GLN A 128 20.44 -13.62 4.08
N MET A 129 20.87 -12.37 3.87
CA MET A 129 21.55 -11.55 4.87
C MET A 129 20.54 -10.77 5.72
N PRO A 130 20.48 -10.98 7.05
CA PRO A 130 19.56 -10.24 7.93
C PRO A 130 19.75 -8.71 7.86
N ALA A 131 21.00 -8.26 7.74
CA ALA A 131 21.31 -6.83 7.61
C ALA A 131 20.73 -6.23 6.31
N LEU A 132 20.81 -6.97 5.19
CA LEU A 132 20.24 -6.54 3.93
C LEU A 132 18.69 -6.51 4.01
N SER A 133 18.08 -7.48 4.69
CA SER A 133 16.64 -7.51 4.93
C SER A 133 16.16 -6.27 5.70
N LEU A 134 16.88 -5.87 6.75
CA LEU A 134 16.57 -4.65 7.51
C LEU A 134 16.77 -3.39 6.67
N ALA A 135 17.83 -3.32 5.86
CA ALA A 135 18.08 -2.19 4.98
C ALA A 135 16.97 -2.04 3.92
N VAL A 136 16.56 -3.16 3.29
CA VAL A 136 15.47 -3.21 2.31
C VAL A 136 14.15 -2.76 2.95
N SER A 137 13.81 -3.26 4.14
CA SER A 137 12.58 -2.89 4.84
C SER A 137 12.55 -1.39 5.18
N SER A 138 13.67 -0.85 5.66
CA SER A 138 13.82 0.59 5.94
C SER A 138 13.71 1.42 4.67
N GLY A 139 14.34 0.96 3.58
CA GLY A 139 14.25 1.60 2.26
C GLY A 139 12.82 1.62 1.72
N ILE A 140 12.05 0.55 1.89
CA ILE A 140 10.63 0.50 1.50
C ILE A 140 9.83 1.55 2.29
N ILE A 141 10.02 1.64 3.61
CA ILE A 141 9.29 2.61 4.44
C ILE A 141 9.58 4.04 3.97
N LEU A 142 10.84 4.36 3.70
CA LEU A 142 11.23 5.69 3.19
C LEU A 142 10.63 5.98 1.81
N LEU A 143 10.65 5.01 0.90
CA LEU A 143 10.06 5.15 -0.43
C LEU A 143 8.54 5.33 -0.36
N MET A 144 7.84 4.51 0.43
CA MET A 144 6.39 4.64 0.61
C MET A 144 6.04 5.99 1.23
N SER A 145 6.84 6.47 2.19
CA SER A 145 6.70 7.81 2.74
C SER A 145 6.85 8.90 1.65
N GLY A 146 7.82 8.74 0.77
CA GLY A 146 8.01 9.62 -0.38
C GLY A 146 6.83 9.58 -1.36
N PHE A 147 6.27 8.41 -1.64
CA PHE A 147 5.07 8.26 -2.49
C PHE A 147 3.84 8.91 -1.85
N ILE A 148 3.61 8.76 -0.55
CA ILE A 148 2.51 9.45 0.16
C ILE A 148 2.63 10.98 -0.03
N LEU A 149 3.84 11.52 0.14
CA LEU A 149 4.09 12.95 -0.04
C LEU A 149 3.86 13.39 -1.49
N PHE A 150 4.37 12.62 -2.45
CA PHE A 150 4.23 12.86 -3.88
C PHE A 150 2.77 12.84 -4.32
N ASP A 151 2.03 11.78 -3.99
CA ASP A 151 0.63 11.61 -4.40
C ASP A 151 -0.29 12.63 -3.71
N THR A 152 -0.09 12.88 -2.41
CA THR A 152 -0.85 13.92 -1.71
C THR A 152 -0.60 15.31 -2.32
N SER A 153 0.65 15.62 -2.66
CA SER A 153 1.00 16.88 -3.32
C SER A 153 0.33 17.01 -4.68
N ARG A 154 0.33 15.97 -5.50
CA ARG A 154 -0.36 15.95 -6.80
C ARG A 154 -1.86 16.21 -6.66
N ILE A 155 -2.51 15.60 -5.68
CA ILE A 155 -3.94 15.79 -5.42
C ILE A 155 -4.21 17.25 -5.01
N VAL A 156 -3.41 17.80 -4.09
CA VAL A 156 -3.57 19.18 -3.58
C VAL A 156 -3.38 20.22 -4.67
N GLN A 157 -2.48 19.97 -5.61
CA GLN A 157 -2.17 20.89 -6.71
C GLN A 157 -3.06 20.69 -7.95
N GLY A 158 -4.05 19.79 -7.87
CA GLY A 158 -4.98 19.53 -8.97
C GLY A 158 -4.39 18.72 -10.12
N GLY A 159 -3.25 18.07 -9.92
CA GLY A 159 -2.65 17.14 -10.88
C GLY A 159 -3.42 15.83 -11.01
N GLU A 160 -4.18 15.47 -9.99
CA GLU A 160 -5.13 14.35 -10.03
C GLU A 160 -6.51 14.86 -9.58
N THR A 161 -7.41 14.98 -10.54
CA THR A 161 -8.77 15.51 -10.31
C THR A 161 -9.81 14.40 -10.14
N ASN A 162 -9.46 13.17 -10.51
CA ASN A 162 -10.35 12.02 -10.37
C ASN A 162 -10.21 11.42 -8.97
N TYR A 163 -11.26 11.55 -8.16
CA TYR A 163 -11.26 11.06 -6.77
C TYR A 163 -11.07 9.55 -6.64
N ILE A 164 -11.46 8.76 -7.65
CA ILE A 164 -11.27 7.31 -7.67
C ILE A 164 -9.78 6.98 -7.87
N MET A 165 -9.12 7.64 -8.82
CA MET A 165 -7.68 7.47 -9.06
C MET A 165 -6.85 7.99 -7.90
N ALA A 166 -7.23 9.13 -7.30
CA ALA A 166 -6.61 9.67 -6.10
C ALA A 166 -6.70 8.68 -4.92
N THR A 167 -7.88 8.07 -4.72
CA THR A 167 -8.06 7.06 -3.67
C THR A 167 -7.20 5.82 -3.92
N TYR A 168 -7.09 5.38 -5.17
CA TYR A 168 -6.27 4.23 -5.54
C TYR A 168 -4.77 4.48 -5.33
N GLY A 169 -4.28 5.66 -5.69
CA GLY A 169 -2.86 6.04 -5.50
C GLY A 169 -2.44 6.10 -4.03
N LEU A 170 -3.32 6.61 -3.16
CA LEU A 170 -3.04 6.72 -1.72
C LEU A 170 -3.28 5.41 -0.94
N TYR A 171 -4.03 4.46 -1.49
CA TYR A 171 -4.29 3.17 -0.86
C TYR A 171 -3.08 2.24 -0.88
#